data_0490ac632a7cd4a259ff6fbaea2cdf45
#
_entry.id   0490ac632a7cd4a259ff6fbaea2cdf45
#
_cell.length_a   1.000
_cell.length_b   1.000
_cell.length_c   1.000
_cell.angle_alpha   90.00
_cell.angle_beta   90.00
_cell.angle_gamma   90.00
#
_symmetry.space_group_name_H-M   'P 1'
#
loop_
_entity.id
_entity.type
_entity.pdbx_description
1 polymer ?
#
loop_
_entity_poly.entity_id
_entity_poly.type
_entity_poly.pdbx_seq_one_letter_code
_entity_poly.pdbx_strand_id
1 'polypeptide(L)'
;RSIFIDLFCGSANVGINVKSNRTILNDTNDNLTYLFSMFKILGNDFFLLLDEIIDKYGLSQSAKYGYDYYNCDSNSGLAPYNKDKFLKLRTDFNNKKTVDYYYYAMLYTLIIFSFNNQIRFNSQGELNLPLGKRDFNDKMREKLRKFIERLCSKNYEFSNRDFSNFDISQLTPKSFVY
;
A
#
# COMPACT_ATOMS: atom_id res chain seq x y z
N ARG A 1 7.92 -28.89 -7.20
CA ARG A 1 7.38 -27.53 -7.35
C ARG A 1 8.21 -26.59 -6.47
N SER A 2 8.73 -25.49 -7.03
CA SER A 2 9.53 -24.54 -6.26
C SER A 2 8.64 -23.63 -5.42
N ILE A 3 8.99 -23.47 -4.15
CA ILE A 3 8.38 -22.50 -3.24
C ILE A 3 9.40 -21.36 -3.08
N PHE A 4 8.94 -20.12 -3.16
CA PHE A 4 9.70 -18.94 -2.80
C PHE A 4 9.07 -18.30 -1.56
N ILE A 5 9.88 -17.99 -0.58
CA ILE A 5 9.47 -17.30 0.64
C ILE A 5 10.22 -15.97 0.69
N ASP A 6 9.47 -14.88 0.67
CA ASP A 6 9.96 -13.54 0.98
C ASP A 6 9.66 -13.31 2.48
N LEU A 7 10.69 -13.58 3.31
CA LEU A 7 10.50 -13.71 4.76
C LEU A 7 10.28 -12.37 5.46
N PHE A 8 10.78 -11.29 4.86
CA PHE A 8 10.64 -9.90 5.29
C PHE A 8 10.18 -9.07 4.11
N CYS A 9 8.99 -9.35 3.58
CA CYS A 9 8.59 -8.91 2.25
C CYS A 9 8.46 -7.39 2.10
N GLY A 10 8.17 -6.66 3.18
CA GLY A 10 7.97 -5.21 3.11
C GLY A 10 7.03 -4.82 1.99
N SER A 11 7.51 -4.04 1.01
CA SER A 11 6.74 -3.66 -0.17
C SER A 11 6.58 -4.77 -1.22
N ALA A 12 7.03 -5.99 -0.93
CA ALA A 12 6.98 -7.19 -1.76
C ALA A 12 7.74 -7.08 -3.11
N ASN A 13 8.66 -6.12 -3.25
CA ASN A 13 9.36 -5.89 -4.53
C ASN A 13 10.14 -7.10 -5.03
N VAL A 14 10.64 -7.94 -4.15
CA VAL A 14 11.37 -9.17 -4.53
C VAL A 14 10.37 -10.27 -4.82
N GLY A 15 9.53 -10.63 -3.85
CA GLY A 15 8.60 -11.75 -3.97
C GLY A 15 7.63 -11.64 -5.14
N ILE A 16 7.16 -10.43 -5.47
CA ILE A 16 6.23 -10.21 -6.59
C ILE A 16 6.87 -10.49 -7.95
N ASN A 17 8.19 -10.37 -8.07
CA ASN A 17 8.91 -10.51 -9.34
C ASN A 17 9.57 -11.87 -9.55
N VAL A 18 9.60 -12.73 -8.54
CA VAL A 18 10.22 -14.05 -8.65
C VAL A 18 9.35 -15.01 -9.48
N LYS A 19 10.00 -15.82 -10.30
CA LYS A 19 9.36 -16.93 -11.04
C LYS A 19 9.33 -18.17 -10.14
N SER A 20 8.22 -18.40 -9.45
CA SER A 20 7.97 -19.58 -8.62
C SER A 20 6.55 -20.08 -8.82
N ASN A 21 6.29 -21.34 -8.47
CA ASN A 21 4.93 -21.92 -8.56
C ASN A 21 4.06 -21.48 -7.36
N ARG A 22 4.69 -21.18 -6.23
CA ARG A 22 4.05 -20.70 -5.01
C ARG A 22 4.98 -19.68 -4.35
N THR A 23 4.45 -18.53 -4.00
CA THR A 23 5.20 -17.48 -3.31
C THR A 23 4.49 -17.15 -2.00
N ILE A 24 5.22 -17.16 -0.90
CA ILE A 24 4.75 -16.73 0.41
C ILE A 24 5.40 -15.38 0.69
N LEU A 25 4.57 -14.37 0.90
CA LEU A 25 4.98 -13.03 1.32
C LEU A 25 4.71 -12.90 2.81
N ASN A 26 5.77 -12.86 3.59
CA ASN A 26 5.70 -12.77 5.05
C ASN A 26 6.22 -11.43 5.53
N ASP A 27 5.52 -10.81 6.46
CA ASP A 27 5.98 -9.63 7.18
C ASP A 27 5.28 -9.56 8.54
N THR A 28 5.96 -9.12 9.57
CA THR A 28 5.35 -8.92 10.90
C THR A 28 4.38 -7.75 10.92
N ASN A 29 4.46 -6.82 9.95
CA ASN A 29 3.50 -5.74 9.78
C ASN A 29 2.23 -6.27 9.10
N ASP A 30 1.23 -6.60 9.88
CA ASP A 30 -0.05 -7.14 9.43
C ASP A 30 -0.82 -6.18 8.50
N ASN A 31 -0.67 -4.85 8.68
CA ASN A 31 -1.29 -3.88 7.78
C ASN A 31 -0.81 -4.04 6.33
N LEU A 32 0.45 -4.45 6.10
CA LEU A 32 0.97 -4.69 4.76
C LEU A 32 0.33 -5.92 4.11
N THR A 33 0.34 -7.03 4.80
CA THR A 33 -0.14 -8.30 4.25
C THR A 33 -1.67 -8.29 4.06
N TYR A 34 -2.40 -7.64 4.96
CA TYR A 34 -3.83 -7.39 4.77
C TYR A 34 -4.12 -6.45 3.62
N LEU A 35 -3.32 -5.38 3.44
CA LEU A 35 -3.44 -4.49 2.28
C LEU A 35 -3.23 -5.26 0.97
N PHE A 36 -2.22 -6.14 0.89
CA PHE A 36 -2.00 -6.99 -0.28
C PHE A 36 -3.17 -7.98 -0.50
N SER A 37 -3.75 -8.49 0.58
CA SER A 37 -4.96 -9.31 0.50
C SER A 37 -6.13 -8.53 -0.09
N MET A 38 -6.32 -7.27 0.32
CA MET A 38 -7.35 -6.40 -0.24
C MET A 38 -7.13 -6.11 -1.72
N PHE A 39 -5.89 -5.86 -2.13
CA PHE A 39 -5.56 -5.72 -3.55
C PHE A 39 -5.92 -6.96 -4.36
N LYS A 40 -5.66 -8.15 -3.81
CA LYS A 40 -5.98 -9.41 -4.49
C LYS A 40 -7.49 -9.69 -4.55
N ILE A 41 -8.24 -9.34 -3.51
CA ILE A 41 -9.69 -9.56 -3.42
C ILE A 41 -10.44 -8.59 -4.33
N LEU A 42 -10.12 -7.31 -4.26
CA LEU A 42 -10.85 -6.25 -4.96
C LEU A 42 -10.34 -6.02 -6.39
N GLY A 43 -9.08 -6.37 -6.67
CA GLY A 43 -8.52 -6.10 -7.98
C GLY A 43 -8.67 -4.62 -8.36
N ASN A 44 -9.22 -4.36 -9.53
CA ASN A 44 -9.42 -3.00 -10.04
C ASN A 44 -10.49 -2.19 -9.26
N ASP A 45 -11.39 -2.84 -8.54
CA ASP A 45 -12.41 -2.13 -7.74
C ASP A 45 -11.78 -1.36 -6.58
N PHE A 46 -10.54 -1.70 -6.20
CA PHE A 46 -9.80 -0.93 -5.21
C PHE A 46 -9.57 0.53 -5.63
N PHE A 47 -9.43 0.79 -6.93
CA PHE A 47 -9.29 2.16 -7.46
C PHE A 47 -10.54 3.02 -7.22
N LEU A 48 -11.74 2.41 -7.26
CA LEU A 48 -12.98 3.13 -6.99
C LEU A 48 -13.01 3.66 -5.55
N LEU A 49 -12.53 2.86 -4.59
CA LEU A 49 -12.42 3.29 -3.19
C LEU A 49 -11.38 4.41 -3.01
N LEU A 50 -10.25 4.33 -3.73
CA LEU A 50 -9.24 5.39 -3.69
C LEU A 50 -9.79 6.70 -4.24
N ASP A 51 -10.46 6.66 -5.38
CA ASP A 51 -11.04 7.83 -6.02
C ASP A 51 -12.15 8.45 -5.14
N GLU A 52 -13.01 7.62 -4.55
CA GLU A 52 -14.00 8.06 -3.56
C GLU A 52 -13.35 8.81 -2.38
N ILE A 53 -12.28 8.27 -1.81
CA ILE A 53 -11.58 8.89 -0.68
C ILE A 53 -10.92 10.20 -1.11
N ILE A 54 -10.24 10.22 -2.26
CA ILE A 54 -9.60 11.42 -2.80
C ILE A 54 -10.64 12.54 -3.00
N ASP A 55 -11.78 12.21 -3.58
CA ASP A 55 -12.87 13.17 -3.80
C ASP A 55 -13.50 13.63 -2.50
N LYS A 56 -13.83 12.71 -1.59
CA LYS A 56 -14.45 13.00 -0.29
C LYS A 56 -13.61 13.94 0.58
N TYR A 57 -12.30 13.77 0.57
CA TYR A 57 -11.39 14.63 1.35
C TYR A 57 -10.90 15.84 0.56
N GLY A 58 -11.24 15.96 -0.73
CA GLY A 58 -10.82 17.04 -1.61
C GLY A 58 -9.31 17.08 -1.84
N LEU A 59 -8.65 15.92 -1.82
CA LEU A 59 -7.23 15.80 -2.09
C LEU A 59 -6.93 16.13 -3.56
N SER A 60 -5.71 16.57 -3.84
CA SER A 60 -5.32 16.96 -5.20
C SER A 60 -5.34 15.80 -6.19
N GLN A 61 -5.66 16.14 -7.44
CA GLN A 61 -5.68 15.24 -8.60
C GLN A 61 -4.92 15.92 -9.77
N SER A 62 -3.59 16.01 -9.63
CA SER A 62 -2.77 16.77 -10.59
C SER A 62 -2.76 16.17 -11.99
N ALA A 63 -2.98 14.86 -12.13
CA ALA A 63 -3.16 14.22 -13.43
C ALA A 63 -4.39 14.75 -14.18
N LYS A 64 -5.44 15.19 -13.45
CA LYS A 64 -6.69 15.69 -14.03
C LYS A 64 -6.68 17.19 -14.22
N TYR A 65 -6.16 17.94 -13.27
CA TYR A 65 -6.30 19.40 -13.22
C TYR A 65 -5.00 20.18 -13.41
N GLY A 66 -3.83 19.50 -13.33
CA GLY A 66 -2.52 20.15 -13.34
C GLY A 66 -2.17 20.80 -11.99
N TYR A 67 -0.92 21.26 -11.86
CA TYR A 67 -0.42 21.93 -10.65
C TYR A 67 -0.96 23.35 -10.50
N ASP A 68 -1.10 24.06 -11.61
CA ASP A 68 -1.56 25.46 -11.61
C ASP A 68 -2.97 25.62 -11.06
N TYR A 69 -3.85 24.62 -11.27
CA TYR A 69 -5.19 24.59 -10.67
C TYR A 69 -5.17 24.69 -9.14
N TYR A 70 -4.12 24.17 -8.52
CA TYR A 70 -3.94 24.16 -7.07
C TYR A 70 -3.08 25.32 -6.56
N ASN A 71 -2.73 26.27 -7.40
CA ASN A 71 -1.77 27.35 -7.11
C ASN A 71 -0.44 26.80 -6.55
N CYS A 72 0.03 25.68 -7.11
CA CYS A 72 1.24 24.98 -6.71
C CYS A 72 2.21 24.87 -7.89
N ASP A 73 3.50 24.85 -7.60
CA ASP A 73 4.57 24.62 -8.55
C ASP A 73 5.30 23.29 -8.29
N SER A 74 6.20 22.92 -9.20
CA SER A 74 6.98 21.67 -9.07
C SER A 74 7.97 21.70 -7.89
N ASN A 75 8.35 22.86 -7.35
CA ASN A 75 9.29 23.00 -6.24
C ASN A 75 8.60 22.77 -4.89
N SER A 76 7.51 23.49 -4.66
CA SER A 76 6.68 23.33 -3.43
C SER A 76 5.86 22.06 -3.46
N GLY A 77 5.51 21.59 -4.66
CA GLY A 77 4.62 20.46 -4.88
C GLY A 77 3.22 20.74 -4.35
N LEU A 78 2.42 19.68 -4.17
CA LEU A 78 1.02 19.76 -3.76
C LEU A 78 0.82 19.77 -2.22
N ALA A 79 1.91 19.80 -1.45
CA ALA A 79 1.84 19.76 0.01
C ALA A 79 1.03 20.94 0.61
N PRO A 80 1.22 22.19 0.18
CA PRO A 80 0.43 23.31 0.74
C PRO A 80 -1.07 23.10 0.55
N TYR A 81 -1.50 22.65 -0.62
CA TYR A 81 -2.91 22.40 -0.92
C TYR A 81 -3.48 21.23 -0.11
N ASN A 82 -2.72 20.14 0.04
CA ASN A 82 -3.18 18.90 0.67
C ASN A 82 -3.11 18.89 2.20
N LYS A 83 -2.41 19.85 2.84
CA LYS A 83 -2.05 19.81 4.25
C LYS A 83 -3.22 19.49 5.18
N ASP A 84 -4.23 20.34 5.19
CA ASP A 84 -5.35 20.21 6.12
C ASP A 84 -6.23 18.99 5.78
N LYS A 85 -6.37 18.70 4.50
CA LYS A 85 -7.12 17.56 3.96
C LYS A 85 -6.48 16.23 4.37
N PHE A 86 -5.16 16.13 4.23
CA PHE A 86 -4.38 14.97 4.67
C PHE A 86 -4.45 14.77 6.18
N LEU A 87 -4.32 15.84 6.95
CA LEU A 87 -4.43 15.77 8.41
C LEU A 87 -5.82 15.28 8.84
N LYS A 88 -6.88 15.76 8.20
CA LYS A 88 -8.25 15.29 8.45
C LYS A 88 -8.38 13.80 8.12
N LEU A 89 -7.96 13.37 6.92
CA LEU A 89 -7.99 11.96 6.54
C LEU A 89 -7.22 11.08 7.56
N ARG A 90 -6.05 11.52 8.00
CA ARG A 90 -5.23 10.80 8.99
C ARG A 90 -5.92 10.69 10.35
N THR A 91 -6.57 11.78 10.80
CA THR A 91 -7.34 11.78 12.06
C THR A 91 -8.53 10.83 11.96
N ASP A 92 -9.28 10.90 10.85
CA ASP A 92 -10.44 10.03 10.65
C ASP A 92 -10.04 8.55 10.53
N PHE A 93 -8.89 8.27 9.89
CA PHE A 93 -8.30 6.93 9.84
C PHE A 93 -7.94 6.40 11.22
N ASN A 94 -7.22 7.18 12.03
CA ASN A 94 -6.79 6.76 13.37
C ASN A 94 -7.98 6.56 14.34
N ASN A 95 -9.09 7.26 14.11
CA ASN A 95 -10.32 7.12 14.90
C ASN A 95 -11.26 6.01 14.39
N LYS A 96 -11.00 5.45 13.19
CA LYS A 96 -11.87 4.42 12.60
C LYS A 96 -11.75 3.10 13.36
N LYS A 97 -12.89 2.62 13.89
CA LYS A 97 -12.94 1.38 14.69
C LYS A 97 -13.14 0.14 13.81
N THR A 98 -13.74 0.28 12.64
CA THR A 98 -14.02 -0.83 11.74
C THR A 98 -12.88 -1.02 10.77
N VAL A 99 -12.28 -2.21 10.78
CA VAL A 99 -11.24 -2.61 9.83
C VAL A 99 -11.92 -3.35 8.68
N ASP A 100 -12.17 -2.62 7.60
CA ASP A 100 -12.87 -3.06 6.40
C ASP A 100 -12.08 -2.68 5.13
N TYR A 101 -12.65 -2.92 3.94
CA TYR A 101 -12.04 -2.52 2.67
C TYR A 101 -11.76 -1.02 2.59
N TYR A 102 -12.66 -0.21 3.15
CA TYR A 102 -12.53 1.23 3.18
C TYR A 102 -11.37 1.68 4.09
N TYR A 103 -11.17 1.00 5.22
CA TYR A 103 -10.01 1.22 6.11
C TYR A 103 -8.69 1.07 5.35
N TYR A 104 -8.53 -0.02 4.59
CA TYR A 104 -7.30 -0.25 3.83
C TYR A 104 -7.15 0.71 2.64
N ALA A 105 -8.24 1.16 2.04
CA ALA A 105 -8.20 2.21 1.03
C ALA A 105 -7.78 3.56 1.63
N MET A 106 -8.27 3.92 2.82
CA MET A 106 -7.80 5.10 3.56
C MET A 106 -6.30 4.99 3.91
N LEU A 107 -5.86 3.84 4.40
CA LEU A 107 -4.45 3.57 4.69
C LEU A 107 -3.59 3.78 3.45
N TYR A 108 -3.97 3.17 2.34
CA TYR A 108 -3.19 3.29 1.10
C TYR A 108 -3.20 4.72 0.55
N THR A 109 -4.31 5.44 0.63
CA THR A 109 -4.38 6.86 0.27
C THR A 109 -3.40 7.68 1.12
N LEU A 110 -3.36 7.46 2.43
CA LEU A 110 -2.41 8.13 3.32
C LEU A 110 -0.96 7.80 2.96
N ILE A 111 -0.65 6.55 2.59
CA ILE A 111 0.69 6.17 2.11
C ILE A 111 1.04 6.94 0.83
N ILE A 112 0.13 7.00 -0.14
CA ILE A 112 0.36 7.70 -1.42
C ILE A 112 0.71 9.17 -1.20
N PHE A 113 -0.06 9.85 -0.34
CA PHE A 113 0.11 11.29 -0.08
C PHE A 113 1.19 11.57 0.97
N SER A 114 1.79 10.56 1.60
CA SER A 114 2.85 10.74 2.58
C SER A 114 4.23 10.94 1.96
N PHE A 115 5.12 11.51 2.76
CA PHE A 115 6.54 11.63 2.39
C PHE A 115 7.18 10.24 2.27
N ASN A 116 7.83 9.99 1.13
CA ASN A 116 8.50 8.72 0.79
C ASN A 116 7.60 7.47 0.78
N ASN A 117 6.27 7.63 0.77
CA ASN A 117 5.31 6.51 0.70
C ASN A 117 5.56 5.41 1.76
N GLN A 118 5.96 5.82 2.97
CA GLN A 118 6.29 4.91 4.06
C GLN A 118 5.03 4.47 4.81
N ILE A 119 5.13 3.34 5.51
CA ILE A 119 4.14 2.92 6.52
C ILE A 119 4.81 3.02 7.88
N ARG A 120 4.27 3.89 8.75
CA ARG A 120 4.78 4.07 10.10
C ARG A 120 3.65 4.34 11.07
N PHE A 121 3.59 3.51 12.10
CA PHE A 121 2.72 3.69 13.26
C PHE A 121 3.56 4.10 14.47
N ASN A 122 2.98 4.91 15.35
CA ASN A 122 3.59 5.25 16.62
C ASN A 122 3.37 4.11 17.65
N SER A 123 3.91 4.28 18.87
CA SER A 123 3.76 3.31 19.96
C SER A 123 2.31 3.11 20.44
N GLN A 124 1.40 3.98 20.05
CA GLN A 124 -0.02 3.90 20.36
C GLN A 124 -0.83 3.21 19.25
N GLY A 125 -0.13 2.75 18.20
CA GLY A 125 -0.76 2.12 17.02
C GLY A 125 -1.42 3.10 16.05
N GLU A 126 -1.13 4.41 16.16
CA GLU A 126 -1.66 5.42 15.26
C GLU A 126 -0.73 5.67 14.08
N LEU A 127 -1.30 5.83 12.91
CA LEU A 127 -0.56 6.21 11.71
C LEU A 127 0.02 7.63 11.89
N ASN A 128 1.35 7.72 11.84
CA ASN A 128 2.08 8.97 12.03
C ASN A 128 3.02 9.25 10.86
N LEU A 129 2.44 9.66 9.74
CA LEU A 129 3.15 9.97 8.51
C LEU A 129 3.15 11.47 8.25
N PRO A 130 4.29 12.07 7.86
CA PRO A 130 4.31 13.43 7.34
C PRO A 130 3.76 13.46 5.92
N LEU A 131 3.12 14.57 5.56
CA LEU A 131 2.63 14.82 4.21
C LEU A 131 3.80 14.93 3.22
N GLY A 132 3.63 14.33 2.04
CA GLY A 132 4.52 14.42 0.89
C GLY A 132 4.13 15.53 -0.08
N LYS A 133 4.96 15.71 -1.11
CA LYS A 133 4.77 16.74 -2.15
C LYS A 133 3.93 16.28 -3.35
N ARG A 134 3.60 14.99 -3.43
CA ARG A 134 2.96 14.36 -4.59
C ARG A 134 1.57 13.86 -4.25
N ASP A 135 0.78 13.64 -5.30
CA ASP A 135 -0.53 13.01 -5.22
C ASP A 135 -0.57 11.69 -6.00
N PHE A 136 -1.76 11.11 -6.13
CA PHE A 136 -2.00 9.86 -6.85
C PHE A 136 -2.06 10.11 -8.36
N ASN A 137 -0.90 10.38 -8.97
CA ASN A 137 -0.77 10.63 -10.39
C ASN A 137 -0.80 9.36 -11.24
N ASP A 138 -0.88 9.52 -12.57
CA ASP A 138 -1.00 8.40 -13.53
C ASP A 138 0.12 7.37 -13.42
N LYS A 139 1.35 7.82 -13.17
CA LYS A 139 2.49 6.92 -12.99
C LYS A 139 2.35 6.02 -11.76
N MET A 140 1.80 6.56 -10.67
CA MET A 140 1.52 5.78 -9.45
C MET A 140 0.33 4.85 -9.66
N ARG A 141 -0.72 5.32 -10.34
CA ARG A 141 -1.88 4.49 -10.72
C ARG A 141 -1.45 3.29 -11.56
N GLU A 142 -0.61 3.51 -12.55
CA GLU A 142 -0.12 2.45 -13.42
C GLU A 142 0.76 1.43 -12.66
N LYS A 143 1.61 1.90 -11.73
CA LYS A 143 2.40 1.00 -10.88
C LYS A 143 1.51 0.13 -10.00
N LEU A 144 0.49 0.72 -9.36
CA LEU A 144 -0.47 -0.02 -8.55
C LEU A 144 -1.24 -1.04 -9.38
N ARG A 145 -1.71 -0.67 -10.58
CA ARG A 145 -2.41 -1.58 -11.49
C ARG A 145 -1.56 -2.80 -11.81
N LYS A 146 -0.31 -2.59 -12.24
CA LYS A 146 0.63 -3.69 -12.52
C LYS A 146 0.89 -4.58 -11.31
N PHE A 147 0.97 -3.98 -10.12
CA PHE A 147 1.15 -4.72 -8.87
C PHE A 147 -0.06 -5.61 -8.58
N ILE A 148 -1.27 -5.06 -8.67
CA ILE A 148 -2.53 -5.80 -8.47
C ILE A 148 -2.66 -6.93 -9.50
N GLU A 149 -2.46 -6.64 -10.79
CA GLU A 149 -2.49 -7.65 -11.86
C GLU A 149 -1.52 -8.79 -11.57
N ARG A 150 -0.33 -8.47 -11.08
CA ARG A 150 0.67 -9.47 -10.72
C ARG A 150 0.22 -10.31 -9.53
N LEU A 151 -0.33 -9.70 -8.48
CA LEU A 151 -0.89 -10.41 -7.33
C LEU A 151 -2.03 -11.36 -7.72
N CYS A 152 -2.89 -10.94 -8.65
CA CYS A 152 -4.00 -11.75 -9.13
C CYS A 152 -3.56 -12.87 -10.09
N SER A 153 -2.42 -12.72 -10.79
CA SER A 153 -1.98 -13.66 -11.82
C SER A 153 -1.29 -14.91 -11.30
N LYS A 154 -0.94 -14.98 -10.01
CA LYS A 154 -0.19 -16.09 -9.41
C LYS A 154 -0.73 -16.48 -8.04
N ASN A 155 -0.27 -17.64 -7.56
CA ASN A 155 -0.56 -18.10 -6.22
C ASN A 155 0.38 -17.44 -5.21
N TYR A 156 -0.03 -16.27 -4.70
CA TYR A 156 0.59 -15.61 -3.56
C TYR A 156 -0.19 -15.92 -2.29
N GLU A 157 0.54 -16.28 -1.24
CA GLU A 157 0.05 -16.45 0.12
C GLU A 157 0.65 -15.37 1.01
N PHE A 158 -0.13 -14.90 1.97
CA PHE A 158 0.29 -13.85 2.89
C PHE A 158 0.42 -14.42 4.30
N SER A 159 1.46 -14.01 5.02
CA SER A 159 1.75 -14.48 6.37
C SER A 159 2.26 -13.33 7.22
N ASN A 160 1.90 -13.35 8.54
CA ASN A 160 2.30 -12.33 9.52
C ASN A 160 3.09 -12.95 10.67
N ARG A 161 3.93 -13.91 10.38
CA ARG A 161 4.70 -14.61 11.41
C ARG A 161 6.03 -13.90 11.65
N ASP A 162 6.45 -13.88 12.92
CA ASP A 162 7.84 -13.63 13.23
C ASP A 162 8.72 -14.71 12.57
N PHE A 163 9.87 -14.35 12.06
CA PHE A 163 10.75 -15.26 11.34
C PHE A 163 11.17 -16.49 12.19
N SER A 164 11.28 -16.31 13.51
CA SER A 164 11.61 -17.39 14.46
C SER A 164 10.52 -18.45 14.57
N ASN A 165 9.28 -18.09 14.26
CA ASN A 165 8.08 -18.95 14.30
C ASN A 165 7.60 -19.35 12.89
N PHE A 166 8.38 -19.03 11.85
CA PHE A 166 8.01 -19.38 10.49
C PHE A 166 8.26 -20.86 10.22
N ASP A 167 7.21 -21.58 9.80
CA ASP A 167 7.31 -23.02 9.51
C ASP A 167 8.04 -23.25 8.18
N ILE A 168 9.25 -23.77 8.27
CA ILE A 168 10.10 -24.15 7.14
C ILE A 168 10.03 -25.64 6.79
N SER A 169 9.22 -26.45 7.50
CA SER A 169 9.14 -27.91 7.31
C SER A 169 8.65 -28.30 5.90
N GLN A 170 7.89 -27.45 5.24
CA GLN A 170 7.40 -27.63 3.88
C GLN A 170 8.44 -27.33 2.77
N LEU A 171 9.63 -26.84 3.14
CA LEU A 171 10.67 -26.54 2.18
C LEU A 171 11.30 -27.81 1.60
N THR A 172 11.69 -27.73 0.36
CA THR A 172 12.39 -28.76 -0.40
C THR A 172 13.72 -28.19 -0.92
N PRO A 173 14.65 -29.03 -1.41
CA PRO A 173 15.89 -28.54 -2.05
C PRO A 173 15.67 -27.60 -3.25
N LYS A 174 14.44 -27.51 -3.78
CA LYS A 174 14.03 -26.60 -4.87
C LYS A 174 13.32 -25.34 -4.34
N SER A 175 13.27 -25.14 -3.03
CA SER A 175 12.71 -23.96 -2.40
C SER A 175 13.76 -22.89 -2.16
N PHE A 176 13.36 -21.65 -2.09
CA PHE A 176 14.25 -20.52 -1.81
C PHE A 176 13.61 -19.61 -0.75
N VAL A 177 14.42 -19.19 0.21
CA VAL A 177 14.04 -18.20 1.25
C VAL A 177 14.93 -16.97 1.04
N TYR A 178 14.27 -15.82 0.94
CA TYR A 178 14.91 -14.50 0.80
C TYR A 178 14.72 -13.66 2.05
#